data_8eb8d7cdba3c4522c9d94f8d3c0b6766
#
_entry.id   8eb8d7cdba3c4522c9d94f8d3c0b6766
#
_cell.length_a   1.000
_cell.length_b   1.000
_cell.length_c   1.000
_cell.angle_alpha   90.00
_cell.angle_beta   90.00
_cell.angle_gamma   90.00
#
_symmetry.space_group_name_H-M   'P 1'
#
loop_
_entity.id
_entity.type
_entity.pdbx_description
1 polymer ?
#
loop_
_entity_poly.entity_id
_entity_poly.type
_entity_poly.pdbx_seq_one_letter_code
_entity_poly.pdbx_strand_id
1 'polypeptide(L)'
;MSSNSPEPAPPDDRQLVIAAQKGELSAYDELIRRYHGKIYSLVYNMTSNKEDAEDMLQDVFAKGYSSLKHFKGTSSFYTWIYRIAINRTINFLKKRKRGANAISLDNVDEGVERDRTYVELSARESPFRDVILSELQQKLNKALMTLSEKHRTVVVLHDIQGVPHDEIARMMGCSQGTVRSRLFYARQRLQSELSEYAP
;
A
#
# COMPACT_ATOMS: atom_id res chain seq x y z
N MET A 1 -4.41 44.61 22.19
CA MET A 1 -4.45 44.42 20.72
C MET A 1 -3.57 43.22 20.43
N SER A 2 -4.16 42.03 20.42
CA SER A 2 -3.42 40.78 20.11
C SER A 2 -3.38 40.63 18.59
N SER A 3 -2.20 40.75 18.01
CA SER A 3 -1.94 40.51 16.59
C SER A 3 -2.08 39.01 16.33
N ASN A 4 -3.22 38.62 15.81
CA ASN A 4 -3.46 37.27 15.28
C ASN A 4 -2.79 37.22 13.89
N SER A 5 -1.48 36.98 13.85
CA SER A 5 -0.80 36.66 12.60
C SER A 5 -1.31 35.31 12.14
N PRO A 6 -1.76 35.16 10.89
CA PRO A 6 -2.17 33.85 10.36
C PRO A 6 -1.02 32.86 10.48
N GLU A 7 -1.30 31.71 11.08
CA GLU A 7 -0.34 30.62 11.19
C GLU A 7 0.14 30.24 9.77
N PRO A 8 1.46 30.15 9.52
CA PRO A 8 1.94 29.87 8.19
C PRO A 8 1.39 28.54 7.68
N ALA A 9 0.89 28.54 6.45
CA ALA A 9 0.38 27.32 5.81
C ALA A 9 1.43 26.20 5.89
N PRO A 10 1.02 24.95 6.17
CA PRO A 10 1.97 23.84 6.28
C PRO A 10 2.78 23.70 4.98
N PRO A 11 4.10 23.44 5.09
CA PRO A 11 4.98 23.35 3.92
C PRO A 11 4.48 22.29 2.94
N ASP A 12 4.62 22.56 1.64
CA ASP A 12 4.29 21.57 0.61
C ASP A 12 5.36 20.45 0.55
N ASP A 13 5.03 19.35 -0.12
CA ASP A 13 5.95 18.21 -0.23
C ASP A 13 7.27 18.58 -0.90
N ARG A 14 7.29 19.53 -1.84
CA ARG A 14 8.49 19.96 -2.52
C ARG A 14 9.44 20.67 -1.58
N GLN A 15 8.91 21.54 -0.73
CA GLN A 15 9.68 22.24 0.30
C GLN A 15 10.26 21.26 1.30
N LEU A 16 9.45 20.28 1.78
CA LEU A 16 9.91 19.22 2.68
C LEU A 16 11.01 18.36 2.06
N VAL A 17 10.86 17.98 0.79
CA VAL A 17 11.88 17.21 0.08
C VAL A 17 13.20 17.98 -0.01
N ILE A 18 13.16 19.27 -0.36
CA ILE A 18 14.37 20.11 -0.45
C ILE A 18 15.05 20.24 0.93
N ALA A 19 14.28 20.44 1.99
CA ALA A 19 14.79 20.53 3.36
C ALA A 19 15.41 19.20 3.80
N ALA A 20 14.72 18.09 3.57
CA ALA A 20 15.23 16.76 3.89
C ALA A 20 16.48 16.37 3.08
N GLN A 21 16.58 16.78 1.82
CA GLN A 21 17.80 16.62 0.99
C GLN A 21 19.00 17.39 1.54
N LYS A 22 18.77 18.49 2.26
CA LYS A 22 19.80 19.27 2.97
C LYS A 22 20.16 18.68 4.34
N GLY A 23 19.47 17.61 4.78
CA GLY A 23 19.74 16.94 6.05
C GLY A 23 18.77 17.28 7.19
N GLU A 24 17.72 18.02 6.93
CA GLU A 24 16.69 18.30 7.93
C GLU A 24 15.81 17.06 8.14
N LEU A 25 16.08 16.29 9.18
CA LEU A 25 15.36 15.05 9.50
C LEU A 25 13.88 15.29 9.76
N SER A 26 13.54 16.37 10.47
CA SER A 26 12.15 16.75 10.76
C SER A 26 11.30 16.94 9.50
N ALA A 27 11.88 17.40 8.40
CA ALA A 27 11.18 17.53 7.13
C ALA A 27 10.88 16.13 6.52
N TYR A 28 11.77 15.16 6.68
CA TYR A 28 11.49 13.78 6.25
C TYR A 28 10.47 13.10 7.15
N ASP A 29 10.51 13.32 8.47
CA ASP A 29 9.53 12.80 9.42
C ASP A 29 8.11 13.29 9.07
N GLU A 30 7.98 14.56 8.65
CA GLU A 30 6.70 15.10 8.18
C GLU A 30 6.23 14.41 6.90
N LEU A 31 7.11 14.10 5.95
CA LEU A 31 6.77 13.30 4.77
C LEU A 31 6.33 11.88 5.17
N ILE A 32 7.02 11.24 6.11
CA ILE A 32 6.60 9.94 6.65
C ILE A 32 5.19 10.07 7.22
N ARG A 33 4.93 11.03 8.09
CA ARG A 33 3.63 11.23 8.73
C ARG A 33 2.50 11.38 7.72
N ARG A 34 2.72 12.12 6.62
CA ARG A 34 1.73 12.33 5.55
C ARG A 34 1.39 11.07 4.78
N TYR A 35 2.37 10.21 4.55
CA TYR A 35 2.24 9.05 3.66
C TYR A 35 2.14 7.72 4.38
N HIS A 36 2.42 7.67 5.69
CA HIS A 36 2.43 6.45 6.50
C HIS A 36 1.16 5.62 6.31
N GLY A 37 -0.01 6.18 6.63
CA GLY A 37 -1.28 5.45 6.56
C GLY A 37 -1.63 4.96 5.15
N LYS A 38 -1.34 5.77 4.14
CA LYS A 38 -1.60 5.41 2.73
C LYS A 38 -0.68 4.27 2.25
N ILE A 39 0.61 4.35 2.58
CA ILE A 39 1.59 3.30 2.22
C ILE A 39 1.31 2.04 3.02
N TYR A 40 0.99 2.14 4.32
CA TYR A 40 0.59 1.00 5.14
C TYR A 40 -0.62 0.28 4.53
N SER A 41 -1.68 1.02 4.19
CA SER A 41 -2.87 0.46 3.55
C SER A 41 -2.55 -0.25 2.23
N LEU A 42 -1.69 0.33 1.38
CA LEU A 42 -1.22 -0.32 0.16
C LEU A 42 -0.54 -1.66 0.47
N VAL A 43 0.45 -1.63 1.36
CA VAL A 43 1.27 -2.81 1.68
C VAL A 43 0.44 -3.89 2.36
N TYR A 44 -0.42 -3.51 3.31
CA TYR A 44 -1.31 -4.45 4.00
C TYR A 44 -2.28 -5.15 3.04
N ASN A 45 -2.94 -4.42 2.15
CA ASN A 45 -3.83 -5.02 1.14
C ASN A 45 -3.06 -5.88 0.11
N MET A 46 -1.75 -5.65 -0.03
CA MET A 46 -0.88 -6.47 -0.89
C MET A 46 -0.40 -7.75 -0.19
N THR A 47 -0.07 -7.70 1.10
CA THR A 47 0.51 -8.81 1.86
C THR A 47 -0.53 -9.64 2.60
N SER A 48 -1.64 -9.01 3.01
CA SER A 48 -2.68 -9.55 3.89
C SER A 48 -2.12 -10.05 5.23
N ASN A 49 -1.01 -9.46 5.68
CA ASN A 49 -0.36 -9.77 6.96
C ASN A 49 0.14 -8.46 7.59
N LYS A 50 -0.15 -8.27 8.88
CA LYS A 50 0.15 -7.04 9.60
C LYS A 50 1.66 -6.86 9.84
N GLU A 51 2.33 -7.90 10.27
CA GLU A 51 3.77 -7.88 10.54
C GLU A 51 4.55 -7.61 9.25
N ASP A 52 4.24 -8.36 8.18
CA ASP A 52 4.82 -8.11 6.85
C ASP A 52 4.59 -6.65 6.40
N ALA A 53 3.40 -6.09 6.69
CA ALA A 53 3.07 -4.72 6.29
C ALA A 53 3.88 -3.69 7.09
N GLU A 54 4.06 -3.89 8.39
CA GLU A 54 4.86 -3.02 9.25
C GLU A 54 6.34 -3.07 8.86
N ASP A 55 6.90 -4.26 8.65
CA ASP A 55 8.28 -4.43 8.20
C ASP A 55 8.54 -3.79 6.84
N MET A 56 7.62 -4.02 5.88
CA MET A 56 7.73 -3.41 4.55
C MET A 56 7.59 -1.90 4.60
N LEU A 57 6.74 -1.37 5.48
CA LEU A 57 6.58 0.07 5.65
C LEU A 57 7.89 0.73 6.13
N GLN A 58 8.54 0.13 7.13
CA GLN A 58 9.86 0.58 7.61
C GLN A 58 10.89 0.53 6.47
N ASP A 59 10.95 -0.58 5.75
CA ASP A 59 11.83 -0.78 4.60
C ASP A 59 11.62 0.26 3.50
N VAL A 60 10.35 0.60 3.21
CA VAL A 60 9.99 1.60 2.18
C VAL A 60 10.53 2.97 2.58
N PHE A 61 10.27 3.42 3.81
CA PHE A 61 10.73 4.74 4.25
C PHE A 61 12.25 4.79 4.46
N ALA A 62 12.89 3.73 4.96
CA ALA A 62 14.35 3.64 5.02
C ALA A 62 14.99 3.74 3.62
N LYS A 63 14.41 3.02 2.64
CA LYS A 63 14.85 3.10 1.25
C LYS A 63 14.56 4.47 0.64
N GLY A 64 13.41 5.06 0.94
CA GLY A 64 13.06 6.42 0.57
C GLY A 64 14.13 7.40 1.04
N TYR A 65 14.43 7.40 2.34
CA TYR A 65 15.44 8.29 2.90
C TYR A 65 16.82 8.12 2.25
N SER A 66 17.31 6.88 2.17
CA SER A 66 18.64 6.61 1.57
C SER A 66 18.74 6.99 0.09
N SER A 67 17.62 7.05 -0.63
CA SER A 67 17.54 7.40 -2.04
C SER A 67 17.14 8.85 -2.31
N LEU A 68 16.72 9.60 -1.26
CA LEU A 68 16.14 10.93 -1.37
C LEU A 68 17.10 11.94 -2.03
N LYS A 69 18.39 11.84 -1.73
CA LYS A 69 19.43 12.70 -2.34
C LYS A 69 19.51 12.58 -3.87
N HIS A 70 19.03 11.47 -4.44
CA HIS A 70 19.00 11.23 -5.88
C HIS A 70 17.64 11.54 -6.52
N PHE A 71 16.65 11.94 -5.71
CA PHE A 71 15.33 12.29 -6.22
C PHE A 71 15.40 13.65 -6.91
N LYS A 72 15.18 13.65 -8.24
CA LYS A 72 15.32 14.83 -9.10
C LYS A 72 14.05 15.69 -9.22
N GLY A 73 12.95 15.33 -8.57
CA GLY A 73 11.68 16.05 -8.67
C GLY A 73 10.97 15.94 -10.04
N THR A 74 11.34 14.96 -10.88
CA THR A 74 10.66 14.70 -12.17
C THR A 74 9.25 14.12 -12.03
N SER A 75 8.89 13.69 -10.82
CA SER A 75 7.55 13.30 -10.40
C SER A 75 7.26 13.92 -9.03
N SER A 76 6.01 13.85 -8.57
CA SER A 76 5.71 14.18 -7.17
C SER A 76 6.42 13.20 -6.22
N PHE A 77 6.68 13.66 -4.97
CA PHE A 77 7.17 12.76 -3.92
C PHE A 77 6.22 11.58 -3.70
N TYR A 78 4.91 11.85 -3.73
CA TYR A 78 3.85 10.86 -3.69
C TYR A 78 4.07 9.73 -4.71
N THR A 79 4.16 10.05 -6.00
CA THR A 79 4.39 9.06 -7.06
C THR A 79 5.69 8.28 -6.85
N TRP A 80 6.73 8.97 -6.41
CA TRP A 80 8.06 8.37 -6.22
C TRP A 80 8.10 7.38 -5.05
N ILE A 81 7.55 7.76 -3.88
CA ILE A 81 7.53 6.85 -2.71
C ILE A 81 6.62 5.64 -2.95
N TYR A 82 5.51 5.82 -3.68
CA TYR A 82 4.66 4.71 -4.08
C TYR A 82 5.35 3.73 -5.02
N ARG A 83 6.19 4.20 -5.96
CA ARG A 83 7.03 3.31 -6.79
C ARG A 83 7.97 2.47 -5.93
N ILE A 84 8.56 3.05 -4.91
CA ILE A 84 9.42 2.32 -3.96
C ILE A 84 8.57 1.26 -3.24
N ALA A 85 7.44 1.64 -2.69
CA ALA A 85 6.54 0.74 -1.96
C ALA A 85 6.08 -0.43 -2.82
N ILE A 86 5.54 -0.17 -4.01
CA ILE A 86 5.06 -1.18 -4.95
C ILE A 86 6.19 -2.17 -5.31
N ASN A 87 7.35 -1.66 -5.70
CA ASN A 87 8.46 -2.50 -6.14
C ASN A 87 8.99 -3.38 -4.99
N ARG A 88 9.13 -2.83 -3.79
CA ARG A 88 9.60 -3.60 -2.62
C ARG A 88 8.58 -4.67 -2.23
N THR A 89 7.31 -4.31 -2.14
CA THR A 89 6.24 -5.26 -1.78
C THR A 89 6.12 -6.39 -2.81
N ILE A 90 6.14 -6.08 -4.12
CA ILE A 90 6.10 -7.12 -5.16
C ILE A 90 7.33 -8.04 -5.08
N ASN A 91 8.52 -7.48 -4.84
CA ASN A 91 9.74 -8.28 -4.72
C ASN A 91 9.71 -9.17 -3.48
N PHE A 92 9.22 -8.65 -2.35
CA PHE A 92 9.01 -9.41 -1.12
C PHE A 92 8.06 -10.60 -1.36
N LEU A 93 6.88 -10.36 -1.95
CA LEU A 93 5.89 -11.41 -2.23
C LEU A 93 6.45 -12.49 -3.18
N LYS A 94 7.21 -12.08 -4.20
CA LYS A 94 7.87 -13.04 -5.10
C LYS A 94 8.92 -13.89 -4.38
N LYS A 95 9.72 -13.28 -3.48
CA LYS A 95 10.73 -14.01 -2.69
C LYS A 95 10.05 -15.02 -1.76
N ARG A 96 9.00 -14.61 -1.07
CA ARG A 96 8.19 -15.47 -0.18
C ARG A 96 7.60 -16.67 -0.93
N LYS A 97 7.02 -16.42 -2.12
CA LYS A 97 6.47 -17.50 -2.97
C LYS A 97 7.53 -18.49 -3.43
N ARG A 98 8.73 -18.02 -3.78
CA ARG A 98 9.85 -18.90 -4.15
C ARG A 98 10.34 -19.72 -2.96
N GLY A 99 10.46 -19.10 -1.78
CA GLY A 99 10.83 -19.80 -0.55
C GLY A 99 9.82 -20.90 -0.18
N ALA A 100 8.53 -20.59 -0.24
CA ALA A 100 7.47 -21.57 0.01
C ALA A 100 7.51 -22.75 -1.00
N ASN A 101 7.75 -22.47 -2.27
CA ASN A 101 7.89 -23.54 -3.30
C ASN A 101 9.16 -24.39 -3.11
N ALA A 102 10.26 -23.81 -2.62
CA ALA A 102 11.49 -24.56 -2.33
C ALA A 102 11.33 -25.48 -1.11
N ILE A 103 10.59 -25.03 -0.08
CA ILE A 103 10.30 -25.82 1.13
C ILE A 103 9.26 -26.91 0.83
N SER A 104 8.31 -26.67 -0.10
CA SER A 104 7.27 -27.63 -0.49
C SER A 104 7.79 -28.86 -1.24
N LEU A 105 9.06 -28.89 -1.63
CA LEU A 105 9.71 -30.08 -2.19
C LEU A 105 10.22 -31.03 -1.10
N ASP A 106 10.33 -30.58 0.16
CA ASP A 106 10.87 -31.38 1.26
C ASP A 106 9.88 -31.71 2.39
N ASN A 107 8.74 -31.03 2.50
CA ASN A 107 7.77 -31.32 3.58
C ASN A 107 6.33 -31.00 3.15
N VAL A 108 5.53 -32.04 3.18
CA VAL A 108 4.06 -32.01 3.25
C VAL A 108 3.68 -31.65 4.68
N ASP A 109 2.77 -30.70 4.83
CA ASP A 109 1.97 -30.43 6.03
C ASP A 109 2.64 -29.60 7.14
N GLU A 110 2.37 -28.28 7.07
CA GLU A 110 2.07 -27.50 8.26
C GLU A 110 1.23 -26.29 7.82
N GLY A 111 -0.04 -26.31 8.23
CA GLY A 111 -0.98 -25.21 8.04
C GLY A 111 -0.48 -23.95 8.73
N VAL A 112 -0.12 -22.95 7.96
CA VAL A 112 0.16 -21.62 8.49
C VAL A 112 -1.15 -21.05 9.02
N GLU A 113 -1.29 -21.11 10.33
CA GLU A 113 -2.33 -20.42 11.08
C GLU A 113 -2.20 -18.92 10.82
N ARG A 114 -3.14 -18.38 10.03
CA ARG A 114 -3.16 -16.96 9.68
C ARG A 114 -3.63 -16.17 10.87
N ASP A 115 -2.73 -15.42 11.44
CA ASP A 115 -2.99 -14.52 12.58
C ASP A 115 -4.15 -13.57 12.27
N ARG A 116 -5.16 -13.60 13.15
CA ARG A 116 -6.40 -12.83 13.07
C ARG A 116 -6.23 -11.49 13.80
N THR A 117 -5.41 -10.62 13.29
CA THR A 117 -5.26 -9.31 13.91
C THR A 117 -5.84 -8.21 13.03
N TYR A 118 -6.85 -7.54 13.56
CA TYR A 118 -7.60 -6.46 12.95
C TYR A 118 -6.79 -5.19 12.83
N VAL A 119 -6.87 -4.52 11.68
CA VAL A 119 -6.57 -3.09 11.62
C VAL A 119 -7.84 -2.34 12.00
N GLU A 120 -7.85 -1.80 13.20
CA GLU A 120 -8.85 -0.86 13.68
C GLU A 120 -8.80 0.41 12.82
N LEU A 121 -9.70 0.52 11.84
CA LEU A 121 -10.13 1.83 11.37
C LEU A 121 -11.00 2.40 12.47
N SER A 122 -10.45 3.30 13.26
CA SER A 122 -11.16 3.95 14.37
C SER A 122 -12.41 4.68 13.86
N ALA A 123 -13.54 4.02 14.02
CA ALA A 123 -14.85 4.63 14.11
C ALA A 123 -15.60 3.88 15.20
N ARG A 124 -15.69 4.52 16.38
CA ARG A 124 -16.49 4.05 17.50
C ARG A 124 -17.97 4.06 17.11
N GLU A 125 -18.49 2.93 16.64
CA GLU A 125 -19.94 2.69 16.61
C GLU A 125 -20.22 1.18 16.59
N SER A 126 -20.76 0.64 17.69
CA SER A 126 -21.38 -0.67 17.84
C SER A 126 -20.50 -1.94 17.60
N PRO A 127 -20.30 -2.80 18.63
CA PRO A 127 -19.51 -4.04 18.51
C PRO A 127 -19.99 -5.01 17.43
N PHE A 128 -21.27 -5.02 17.11
CA PHE A 128 -21.84 -5.88 16.06
C PHE A 128 -21.45 -5.42 14.65
N ARG A 129 -21.35 -4.10 14.44
CA ARG A 129 -20.92 -3.52 13.15
C ARG A 129 -19.44 -3.81 12.91
N ASP A 130 -18.62 -3.77 13.95
CA ASP A 130 -17.19 -4.04 13.86
C ASP A 130 -16.90 -5.50 13.48
N VAL A 131 -17.67 -6.44 13.99
CA VAL A 131 -17.57 -7.88 13.63
C VAL A 131 -17.91 -8.09 12.14
N ILE A 132 -19.00 -7.52 11.65
CA ILE A 132 -19.41 -7.64 10.22
C ILE A 132 -18.37 -7.00 9.31
N LEU A 133 -17.88 -5.80 9.64
CA LEU A 133 -16.87 -5.11 8.86
C LEU A 133 -15.55 -5.90 8.82
N SER A 134 -15.19 -6.54 9.91
CA SER A 134 -14.00 -7.38 10.00
C SER A 134 -14.10 -8.65 9.17
N GLU A 135 -15.26 -9.32 9.18
CA GLU A 135 -15.49 -10.48 8.31
C GLU A 135 -15.45 -10.10 6.83
N LEU A 136 -16.07 -8.97 6.47
CA LEU A 136 -16.03 -8.46 5.10
C LEU A 136 -14.60 -8.12 4.67
N GLN A 137 -13.81 -7.48 5.54
CA GLN A 137 -12.40 -7.19 5.27
C GLN A 137 -11.58 -8.47 5.06
N GLN A 138 -11.81 -9.51 5.87
CA GLN A 138 -11.14 -10.80 5.69
C GLN A 138 -11.49 -11.45 4.35
N LYS A 139 -12.76 -11.42 3.95
CA LYS A 139 -13.23 -11.95 2.67
C LYS A 139 -12.61 -11.19 1.50
N LEU A 140 -12.60 -9.86 1.58
CA LEU A 140 -11.94 -9.01 0.58
C LEU A 140 -10.45 -9.33 0.47
N ASN A 141 -9.74 -9.46 1.59
CA ASN A 141 -8.32 -9.80 1.60
C ASN A 141 -8.07 -11.19 0.98
N LYS A 142 -8.90 -12.20 1.29
CA LYS A 142 -8.80 -13.52 0.65
C LYS A 142 -8.98 -13.42 -0.86
N ALA A 143 -10.00 -12.71 -1.33
CA ALA A 143 -10.25 -12.50 -2.76
C ALA A 143 -9.08 -11.76 -3.43
N LEU A 144 -8.53 -10.71 -2.82
CA LEU A 144 -7.36 -10.00 -3.32
C LEU A 144 -6.14 -10.93 -3.44
N MET A 145 -5.98 -11.90 -2.52
CA MET A 145 -4.85 -12.85 -2.57
C MET A 145 -4.93 -13.85 -3.73
N THR A 146 -6.09 -14.04 -4.37
CA THR A 146 -6.22 -14.86 -5.59
C THR A 146 -5.68 -14.17 -6.84
N LEU A 147 -5.49 -12.86 -6.78
CA LEU A 147 -4.94 -12.06 -7.87
C LEU A 147 -3.41 -12.15 -7.94
N SER A 148 -2.85 -12.06 -9.15
CA SER A 148 -1.41 -11.81 -9.27
C SER A 148 -1.03 -10.46 -8.63
N GLU A 149 0.22 -10.30 -8.20
CA GLU A 149 0.70 -9.10 -7.51
C GLU A 149 0.41 -7.82 -8.33
N LYS A 150 0.55 -7.88 -9.67
CA LYS A 150 0.31 -6.73 -10.56
C LYS A 150 -1.17 -6.39 -10.69
N HIS A 151 -2.06 -7.40 -10.74
CA HIS A 151 -3.51 -7.20 -10.77
C HIS A 151 -4.01 -6.67 -9.43
N ARG A 152 -3.53 -7.24 -8.32
CA ARG A 152 -3.84 -6.76 -6.97
C ARG A 152 -3.41 -5.31 -6.78
N THR A 153 -2.20 -4.94 -7.20
CA THR A 153 -1.69 -3.57 -7.10
C THR A 153 -2.62 -2.56 -7.77
N VAL A 154 -3.09 -2.81 -8.99
CA VAL A 154 -3.98 -1.86 -9.67
C VAL A 154 -5.34 -1.73 -9.00
N VAL A 155 -5.90 -2.82 -8.47
CA VAL A 155 -7.16 -2.81 -7.69
C VAL A 155 -6.99 -2.02 -6.40
N VAL A 156 -5.94 -2.29 -5.63
CA VAL A 156 -5.68 -1.58 -4.37
C VAL A 156 -5.50 -0.09 -4.62
N LEU A 157 -4.72 0.30 -5.62
CA LEU A 157 -4.50 1.70 -5.95
C LEU A 157 -5.78 2.39 -6.45
N HIS A 158 -6.51 1.76 -7.37
CA HIS A 158 -7.66 2.39 -8.00
C HIS A 158 -8.94 2.26 -7.18
N ASP A 159 -9.32 1.03 -6.85
CA ASP A 159 -10.64 0.76 -6.26
C ASP A 159 -10.67 1.02 -4.74
N ILE A 160 -9.54 0.86 -4.04
CA ILE A 160 -9.45 1.09 -2.60
C ILE A 160 -8.94 2.50 -2.28
N GLN A 161 -7.91 2.98 -2.99
CA GLN A 161 -7.29 4.27 -2.68
C GLN A 161 -7.70 5.42 -3.61
N GLY A 162 -8.51 5.16 -4.64
CA GLY A 162 -9.02 6.18 -5.56
C GLY A 162 -7.97 6.81 -6.47
N VAL A 163 -6.83 6.17 -6.68
CA VAL A 163 -5.74 6.71 -7.50
C VAL A 163 -6.13 6.72 -8.98
N PRO A 164 -5.96 7.83 -9.72
CA PRO A 164 -6.27 7.90 -11.15
C PRO A 164 -5.37 6.97 -12.00
N HIS A 165 -5.89 6.50 -13.14
CA HIS A 165 -5.18 5.56 -14.02
C HIS A 165 -3.82 6.06 -14.51
N ASP A 166 -3.71 7.35 -14.81
CA ASP A 166 -2.46 7.96 -15.27
C ASP A 166 -1.39 7.98 -14.17
N GLU A 167 -1.78 8.21 -12.92
CA GLU A 167 -0.87 8.11 -11.78
C GLU A 167 -0.44 6.68 -11.51
N ILE A 168 -1.37 5.72 -11.55
CA ILE A 168 -1.06 4.29 -11.43
C ILE A 168 -0.06 3.88 -12.52
N ALA A 169 -0.28 4.33 -13.76
CA ALA A 169 0.61 4.07 -14.87
C ALA A 169 2.04 4.60 -14.60
N ARG A 170 2.16 5.82 -14.06
CA ARG A 170 3.43 6.40 -13.61
C ARG A 170 4.07 5.60 -12.48
N MET A 171 3.29 5.24 -11.45
CA MET A 171 3.76 4.46 -10.30
C MET A 171 4.26 3.07 -10.69
N MET A 172 3.57 2.41 -11.61
CA MET A 172 3.89 1.04 -12.04
C MET A 172 4.82 0.96 -13.24
N GLY A 173 5.17 2.08 -13.86
CA GLY A 173 6.02 2.13 -15.05
C GLY A 173 5.41 1.40 -16.25
N CYS A 174 4.11 1.59 -16.51
CA CYS A 174 3.39 0.96 -17.62
C CYS A 174 2.44 1.96 -18.30
N SER A 175 1.80 1.56 -19.40
CA SER A 175 0.80 2.40 -20.07
C SER A 175 -0.54 2.43 -19.32
N GLN A 176 -1.33 3.49 -19.52
CA GLN A 176 -2.70 3.54 -19.00
C GLN A 176 -3.58 2.40 -19.57
N GLY A 177 -3.36 1.99 -20.82
CA GLY A 177 -4.03 0.84 -21.42
C GLY A 177 -3.74 -0.46 -20.64
N THR A 178 -2.48 -0.63 -20.17
CA THR A 178 -2.09 -1.75 -19.32
C THR A 178 -2.78 -1.70 -17.96
N VAL A 179 -2.94 -0.50 -17.37
CA VAL A 179 -3.69 -0.34 -16.10
C VAL A 179 -5.14 -0.75 -16.30
N ARG A 180 -5.81 -0.25 -17.36
CA ARG A 180 -7.22 -0.57 -17.65
C ARG A 180 -7.43 -2.07 -17.87
N SER A 181 -6.58 -2.72 -18.67
CA SER A 181 -6.70 -4.16 -18.91
C SER A 181 -6.49 -4.98 -17.64
N ARG A 182 -5.51 -4.61 -16.80
CA ARG A 182 -5.30 -5.27 -15.50
C ARG A 182 -6.49 -5.09 -14.57
N LEU A 183 -7.08 -3.90 -14.48
CA LEU A 183 -8.29 -3.66 -13.69
C LEU A 183 -9.46 -4.49 -14.20
N PHE A 184 -9.66 -4.55 -15.51
CA PHE A 184 -10.73 -5.34 -16.11
C PHE A 184 -10.63 -6.83 -15.70
N TYR A 185 -9.49 -7.46 -15.93
CA TYR A 185 -9.30 -8.86 -15.57
C TYR A 185 -9.30 -9.11 -14.07
N ALA A 186 -8.75 -8.18 -13.28
CA ALA A 186 -8.76 -8.29 -11.84
C ALA A 186 -10.18 -8.23 -11.28
N ARG A 187 -11.01 -7.29 -11.75
CA ARG A 187 -12.41 -7.16 -11.34
C ARG A 187 -13.25 -8.37 -11.74
N GLN A 188 -13.05 -8.90 -12.94
CA GLN A 188 -13.72 -10.12 -13.38
C GLN A 188 -13.37 -11.30 -12.45
N ARG A 189 -12.10 -11.45 -12.08
CA ARG A 189 -11.67 -12.48 -11.13
C ARG A 189 -12.28 -12.27 -9.74
N LEU A 190 -12.25 -11.04 -9.22
CA LEU A 190 -12.85 -10.72 -7.91
C LEU A 190 -14.37 -10.94 -7.91
N GLN A 191 -15.07 -10.60 -8.98
CA GLN A 191 -16.50 -10.86 -9.12
C GLN A 191 -16.81 -12.36 -9.04
N SER A 192 -16.00 -13.21 -9.69
CA SER A 192 -16.13 -14.66 -9.59
C SER A 192 -15.88 -15.17 -8.17
N GLU A 193 -14.86 -14.66 -7.47
CA GLU A 193 -14.53 -15.06 -6.10
C GLU A 193 -15.54 -14.56 -5.05
N LEU A 194 -16.23 -13.46 -5.34
CA LEU A 194 -17.17 -12.81 -4.43
C LEU A 194 -18.62 -13.00 -4.87
N SER A 195 -18.90 -13.87 -5.86
CA SER A 195 -20.24 -14.07 -6.40
C SER A 195 -21.29 -14.55 -5.38
N GLU A 196 -20.85 -15.26 -4.34
CA GLU A 196 -21.73 -15.70 -3.23
C GLU A 196 -22.21 -14.53 -2.34
N TYR A 197 -21.62 -13.32 -2.50
CA TYR A 197 -21.93 -12.12 -1.72
C TYR A 197 -22.54 -11.00 -2.57
N ALA A 198 -22.75 -11.25 -3.86
CA ALA A 198 -23.49 -10.32 -4.71
C ALA A 198 -24.98 -10.43 -4.36
N PRO A 199 -25.70 -9.26 -4.21
CA PRO A 199 -27.14 -9.27 -3.91
C PRO A 199 -27.95 -9.89 -5.06
#